data_531762325243f94807cf6bdf0ca2cb01
#
_entry.id   531762325243f94807cf6bdf0ca2cb01
#
_cell.length_a   1.000
_cell.length_b   1.000
_cell.length_c   1.000
_cell.angle_alpha   90.00
_cell.angle_beta   90.00
_cell.angle_gamma   90.00
#
_symmetry.space_group_name_H-M   'P 1'
#
loop_
_entity.id
_entity.type
_entity.pdbx_description
1 polymer ?
#
loop_
_entity_poly.entity_id
_entity_poly.type
_entity_poly.pdbx_seq_one_letter_code
_entity_poly.pdbx_strand_id
1 'polypeptide(L)'
;MPIISTQSRSSAICVAASFRPSNHIRHFERNGEWEFKLIEGGKDIQIAKAFVTEFYKEKGDSDLVREADAIDQMFEHYEALGFFGGLLYQKGEPVAFTAATQLDPLTMDVHFEKALPGVEGGYTMVNREFARAISERFPDVEYINREEDMGIEGLRKAKESYHPDILLMKYTAYEK
;
A
#
# COMPACT_ATOMS: atom_id res chain seq x y z
N MET A 1 -20.38 -32.48 -3.91
CA MET A 1 -19.12 -31.93 -3.34
C MET A 1 -18.64 -30.84 -4.29
N PRO A 2 -18.50 -29.59 -3.86
CA PRO A 2 -17.93 -28.56 -4.72
C PRO A 2 -16.47 -28.89 -5.01
N ILE A 3 -16.08 -28.82 -6.28
CA ILE A 3 -14.68 -28.98 -6.66
C ILE A 3 -14.03 -27.63 -6.48
N ILE A 4 -13.11 -27.54 -5.53
CA ILE A 4 -12.27 -26.35 -5.30
C ILE A 4 -11.22 -26.32 -6.41
N SER A 5 -11.33 -25.38 -7.33
CA SER A 5 -10.26 -25.07 -8.27
C SER A 5 -9.31 -24.10 -7.59
N THR A 6 -8.08 -24.53 -7.34
CA THR A 6 -7.08 -23.72 -6.63
C THR A 6 -6.27 -22.89 -7.63
N GLN A 7 -6.58 -21.60 -7.76
CA GLN A 7 -5.54 -20.62 -8.09
C GLN A 7 -4.97 -20.12 -6.77
N SER A 8 -3.76 -20.51 -6.46
CA SER A 8 -3.09 -20.05 -5.24
C SER A 8 -2.59 -18.61 -5.42
N ARG A 9 -3.18 -17.70 -4.68
CA ARG A 9 -2.69 -16.34 -4.50
C ARG A 9 -2.17 -16.23 -3.08
N SER A 10 -1.07 -15.52 -2.85
CA SER A 10 -0.52 -15.33 -1.51
C SER A 10 -0.67 -13.88 -1.06
N SER A 11 -1.14 -13.69 0.20
CA SER A 11 -1.08 -12.41 0.90
C SER A 11 0.14 -12.39 1.79
N ALA A 12 0.96 -11.35 1.68
CA ALA A 12 2.13 -11.15 2.52
C ALA A 12 1.76 -10.36 3.77
N ILE A 13 1.99 -10.95 4.94
CA ILE A 13 1.77 -10.30 6.24
C ILE A 13 3.14 -10.12 6.90
N CYS A 14 3.48 -8.88 7.25
CA CYS A 14 4.73 -8.52 7.90
C CYS A 14 4.45 -7.99 9.31
N VAL A 15 5.38 -8.20 10.24
CA VAL A 15 5.36 -7.52 11.54
C VAL A 15 5.53 -6.02 11.33
N ALA A 16 4.64 -5.21 11.90
CA ALA A 16 4.60 -3.77 11.70
C ALA A 16 5.93 -3.05 12.04
N ALA A 17 6.67 -3.55 13.03
CA ALA A 17 7.93 -2.96 13.49
C ALA A 17 9.20 -3.51 12.80
N SER A 18 9.11 -4.48 11.88
CA SER A 18 10.27 -5.24 11.36
C SER A 18 10.95 -4.66 10.12
N PHE A 19 10.85 -3.35 9.90
CA PHE A 19 11.45 -2.73 8.70
C PHE A 19 12.98 -2.74 8.76
N ARG A 20 13.63 -3.49 7.87
CA ARG A 20 15.09 -3.51 7.74
C ARG A 20 15.58 -2.41 6.79
N PRO A 21 16.67 -1.70 7.13
CA PRO A 21 17.30 -0.75 6.22
C PRO A 21 17.69 -1.43 4.91
N SER A 22 17.25 -0.90 3.76
CA SER A 22 17.63 -1.37 2.44
C SER A 22 18.47 -0.33 1.70
N ASN A 23 19.19 -0.77 0.65
CA ASN A 23 19.93 0.15 -0.22
C ASN A 23 18.99 1.14 -0.93
N HIS A 24 17.76 0.75 -1.23
CA HIS A 24 16.74 1.60 -1.83
C HIS A 24 16.35 2.77 -0.95
N ILE A 25 16.22 2.56 0.36
CA ILE A 25 15.96 3.62 1.33
C ILE A 25 17.08 4.64 1.34
N ARG A 26 18.35 4.17 1.45
CA ARG A 26 19.51 5.06 1.45
C ARG A 26 19.65 5.85 0.14
N HIS A 27 19.30 5.22 -0.98
CA HIS A 27 19.30 5.90 -2.27
C HIS A 27 18.26 7.01 -2.30
N PHE A 28 17.02 6.72 -1.90
CA PHE A 28 15.94 7.71 -1.82
C PHE A 28 16.32 8.90 -0.93
N GLU A 29 16.84 8.65 0.27
CA GLU A 29 17.24 9.67 1.25
C GLU A 29 18.36 10.61 0.72
N ARG A 30 19.24 10.11 -0.15
CA ARG A 30 20.33 10.91 -0.74
C ARG A 30 19.88 11.80 -1.92
N ASN A 31 18.72 11.52 -2.50
CA ASN A 31 18.25 12.20 -3.71
C ASN A 31 17.52 13.53 -3.42
N GLY A 32 17.54 14.01 -2.21
CA GLY A 32 17.00 15.31 -1.81
C GLY A 32 16.20 15.25 -0.52
N GLU A 33 15.69 16.40 -0.11
CA GLU A 33 14.80 16.52 1.04
C GLU A 33 13.53 15.70 0.81
N TRP A 34 13.07 15.05 1.84
CA TRP A 34 11.87 14.24 1.82
C TRP A 34 11.10 14.38 3.14
N GLU A 35 9.80 14.16 3.09
CA GLU A 35 8.94 14.09 4.27
C GLU A 35 7.79 13.11 4.02
N PHE A 36 7.27 12.53 5.09
CA PHE A 36 6.05 11.73 5.05
C PHE A 36 4.97 12.44 5.87
N LYS A 37 3.80 12.66 5.27
CA LYS A 37 2.66 13.31 5.91
C LYS A 37 1.47 12.40 5.95
N LEU A 38 0.82 12.31 7.10
CA LEU A 38 -0.47 11.66 7.23
C LEU A 38 -1.56 12.50 6.54
N ILE A 39 -2.59 11.81 6.05
CA ILE A 39 -3.80 12.42 5.51
C ILE A 39 -4.74 12.68 6.68
N GLU A 40 -4.83 13.94 7.13
CA GLU A 40 -5.59 14.35 8.32
C GLU A 40 -6.91 15.06 7.98
N GLY A 41 -7.20 15.30 6.71
CA GLY A 41 -8.44 15.99 6.34
C GLY A 41 -8.57 16.37 4.89
N GLY A 42 -9.59 17.14 4.58
CA GLY A 42 -10.05 17.43 3.23
C GLY A 42 -8.99 17.98 2.28
N LYS A 43 -8.06 18.83 2.77
CA LYS A 43 -6.97 19.35 1.92
C LYS A 43 -5.98 18.26 1.53
N ASP A 44 -5.61 17.41 2.47
CA ASP A 44 -4.68 16.30 2.21
C ASP A 44 -5.32 15.26 1.31
N ILE A 45 -6.61 14.98 1.49
CA ILE A 45 -7.41 14.12 0.59
C ILE A 45 -7.39 14.68 -0.83
N GLN A 46 -7.53 15.98 -1.02
CA GLN A 46 -7.47 16.60 -2.36
C GLN A 46 -6.11 16.44 -3.01
N ILE A 47 -5.02 16.61 -2.25
CA ILE A 47 -3.65 16.40 -2.75
C ILE A 47 -3.45 14.92 -3.12
N ALA A 48 -3.88 14.00 -2.27
CA ALA A 48 -3.77 12.57 -2.52
C ALA A 48 -4.59 12.16 -3.76
N LYS A 49 -5.81 12.69 -3.90
CA LYS A 49 -6.67 12.45 -5.08
C LYS A 49 -6.02 12.99 -6.37
N ALA A 50 -5.43 14.18 -6.33
CA ALA A 50 -4.72 14.76 -7.47
C ALA A 50 -3.50 13.91 -7.87
N PHE A 51 -2.71 13.46 -6.89
CA PHE A 51 -1.57 12.57 -7.09
C PHE A 51 -1.99 11.26 -7.77
N VAL A 52 -3.02 10.59 -7.26
CA VAL A 52 -3.52 9.32 -7.80
C VAL A 52 -4.09 9.51 -9.20
N THR A 53 -4.82 10.60 -9.44
CA THR A 53 -5.35 10.92 -10.77
C THR A 53 -4.23 11.05 -11.80
N GLU A 54 -3.15 11.76 -11.46
CA GLU A 54 -2.00 11.92 -12.33
C GLU A 54 -1.26 10.59 -12.55
N PHE A 55 -1.09 9.80 -11.50
CA PHE A 55 -0.48 8.46 -11.58
C PHE A 55 -1.18 7.55 -12.60
N TYR A 56 -2.52 7.59 -12.68
CA TYR A 56 -3.28 6.73 -13.61
C TYR A 56 -3.36 7.28 -15.03
N LYS A 57 -3.28 8.59 -15.24
CA LYS A 57 -3.24 9.17 -16.59
C LYS A 57 -2.08 8.64 -17.45
N GLU A 58 -0.97 8.35 -16.82
CA GLU A 58 0.22 7.84 -17.53
C GLU A 58 0.13 6.37 -17.95
N LYS A 59 -0.81 5.60 -17.42
CA LYS A 59 -0.80 4.11 -17.55
C LYS A 59 -1.82 3.51 -18.52
N GLY A 60 -2.93 4.15 -18.83
CA GLY A 60 -3.86 3.81 -19.95
C GLY A 60 -4.45 2.39 -20.03
N ASP A 61 -4.48 1.60 -18.94
CA ASP A 61 -4.91 0.19 -18.92
C ASP A 61 -6.31 0.02 -18.29
N SER A 62 -7.12 -0.92 -18.81
CA SER A 62 -8.51 -1.15 -18.39
C SER A 62 -8.67 -1.64 -16.94
N ASP A 63 -7.73 -2.42 -16.43
CA ASP A 63 -7.75 -2.89 -15.03
C ASP A 63 -7.46 -1.75 -14.06
N LEU A 64 -6.72 -0.76 -14.53
CA LEU A 64 -6.42 0.47 -13.79
C LEU A 64 -7.65 1.39 -13.64
N VAL A 65 -8.62 1.34 -14.57
CA VAL A 65 -9.86 2.12 -14.45
C VAL A 65 -10.68 1.65 -13.24
N ARG A 66 -10.80 0.34 -13.02
CA ARG A 66 -11.53 -0.20 -11.86
C ARG A 66 -10.85 0.14 -10.53
N GLU A 67 -9.52 0.11 -10.50
CA GLU A 67 -8.77 0.51 -9.31
C GLU A 67 -8.90 2.01 -9.05
N ALA A 68 -8.88 2.84 -10.09
CA ALA A 68 -9.09 4.28 -9.97
C ALA A 68 -10.49 4.61 -9.40
N ASP A 69 -11.54 3.92 -9.89
CA ASP A 69 -12.91 4.06 -9.37
C ASP A 69 -12.98 3.66 -7.88
N ALA A 70 -12.33 2.58 -7.49
CA ALA A 70 -12.27 2.14 -6.09
C ALA A 70 -11.54 3.17 -5.20
N ILE A 71 -10.48 3.77 -5.70
CA ILE A 71 -9.75 4.82 -4.99
C ILE A 71 -10.57 6.10 -4.89
N ASP A 72 -11.32 6.48 -5.92
CA ASP A 72 -12.24 7.61 -5.87
C ASP A 72 -13.32 7.41 -4.80
N GLN A 73 -13.93 6.23 -4.74
CA GLN A 73 -14.89 5.87 -3.68
C GLN A 73 -14.23 5.90 -2.29
N MET A 74 -13.02 5.41 -2.16
CA MET A 74 -12.24 5.48 -0.93
C MET A 74 -12.08 6.94 -0.46
N PHE A 75 -11.70 7.86 -1.35
CA PHE A 75 -11.53 9.27 -0.99
C PHE A 75 -12.85 9.95 -0.63
N GLU A 76 -13.97 9.60 -1.27
CA GLU A 76 -15.29 10.13 -0.95
C GLU A 76 -15.77 9.73 0.45
N HIS A 77 -15.36 8.56 0.91
CA HIS A 77 -15.79 7.97 2.18
C HIS A 77 -14.64 7.75 3.17
N TYR A 78 -13.52 8.44 2.99
CA TYR A 78 -12.26 8.22 3.70
C TYR A 78 -12.42 8.08 5.21
N GLU A 79 -13.07 9.07 5.84
CA GLU A 79 -13.30 9.07 7.29
C GLU A 79 -14.36 8.04 7.71
N ALA A 80 -15.45 7.94 6.93
CA ALA A 80 -16.55 7.02 7.24
C ALA A 80 -16.14 5.55 7.17
N LEU A 81 -15.19 5.22 6.27
CA LEU A 81 -14.63 3.88 6.13
C LEU A 81 -13.42 3.63 7.06
N GLY A 82 -13.03 4.62 7.87
CA GLY A 82 -11.92 4.51 8.81
C GLY A 82 -10.55 4.35 8.13
N PHE A 83 -10.36 4.95 6.95
CA PHE A 83 -9.07 4.93 6.29
C PHE A 83 -8.02 5.73 7.05
N PHE A 84 -6.82 5.19 7.10
CA PHE A 84 -5.59 5.80 7.57
C PHE A 84 -4.58 5.76 6.43
N GLY A 85 -3.97 6.86 6.09
CA GLY A 85 -3.08 6.94 4.93
C GLY A 85 -2.08 8.07 5.00
N GLY A 86 -1.20 8.13 4.01
CA GLY A 86 -0.18 9.16 3.95
C GLY A 86 0.39 9.38 2.56
N LEU A 87 1.06 10.50 2.42
CA LEU A 87 1.79 10.94 1.23
C LEU A 87 3.28 11.06 1.54
N LEU A 88 4.10 10.48 0.69
CA LEU A 88 5.54 10.71 0.68
C LEU A 88 5.85 11.83 -0.29
N TYR A 89 6.58 12.82 0.20
CA TYR A 89 7.07 13.94 -0.59
C TYR A 89 8.58 13.84 -0.81
N GLN A 90 9.04 14.26 -1.98
CA GLN A 90 10.45 14.47 -2.27
C GLN A 90 10.62 15.82 -2.97
N LYS A 91 11.52 16.67 -2.48
CA LYS A 91 11.73 18.03 -2.98
C LYS A 91 10.45 18.89 -3.02
N GLY A 92 9.55 18.67 -2.05
CA GLY A 92 8.28 19.39 -1.94
C GLY A 92 7.13 18.84 -2.79
N GLU A 93 7.37 17.85 -3.67
CA GLU A 93 6.36 17.26 -4.53
C GLU A 93 5.92 15.87 -3.99
N PRO A 94 4.62 15.52 -4.05
CA PRO A 94 4.15 14.21 -3.67
C PRO A 94 4.64 13.16 -4.67
N VAL A 95 5.33 12.13 -4.19
CA VAL A 95 5.95 11.08 -5.02
C VAL A 95 5.40 9.68 -4.74
N ALA A 96 4.73 9.48 -3.60
CA ALA A 96 4.03 8.24 -3.31
C ALA A 96 2.84 8.46 -2.36
N PHE A 97 1.89 7.53 -2.44
CA PHE A 97 0.66 7.50 -1.66
C PHE A 97 0.41 6.10 -1.11
N THR A 98 -0.14 6.02 0.09
CA THR A 98 -0.60 4.76 0.70
C THR A 98 -1.85 4.97 1.53
N ALA A 99 -2.73 3.95 1.59
CA ALA A 99 -3.91 3.97 2.44
C ALA A 99 -4.29 2.56 2.91
N ALA A 100 -4.72 2.46 4.15
CA ALA A 100 -5.06 1.23 4.85
C ALA A 100 -6.31 1.40 5.70
N THR A 101 -6.91 0.27 6.10
CA THR A 101 -7.91 0.21 7.17
C THR A 101 -7.49 -0.82 8.22
N GLN A 102 -8.01 -0.71 9.42
CA GLN A 102 -7.81 -1.72 10.45
C GLN A 102 -8.73 -2.91 10.16
N LEU A 103 -8.14 -4.08 9.88
CA LEU A 103 -8.86 -5.32 9.58
C LEU A 103 -9.39 -5.97 10.86
N ASP A 104 -8.56 -5.99 11.90
CA ASP A 104 -8.84 -6.47 13.24
C ASP A 104 -7.95 -5.72 14.26
N PRO A 105 -8.11 -5.93 15.58
CA PRO A 105 -7.32 -5.18 16.58
C PRO A 105 -5.81 -5.28 16.42
N LEU A 106 -5.28 -6.34 15.80
CA LEU A 106 -3.85 -6.60 15.66
C LEU A 106 -3.34 -6.37 14.23
N THR A 107 -4.23 -6.18 13.25
CA THR A 107 -3.85 -6.17 11.83
C THR A 107 -4.34 -4.92 11.11
N MET A 108 -3.41 -4.23 10.44
CA MET A 108 -3.69 -3.18 9.47
C MET A 108 -3.63 -3.76 8.05
N ASP A 109 -4.64 -3.50 7.22
CA ASP A 109 -4.71 -3.95 5.82
C ASP A 109 -4.43 -2.80 4.85
N VAL A 110 -3.33 -2.89 4.10
CA VAL A 110 -2.91 -1.87 3.13
C VAL A 110 -3.56 -2.15 1.79
N HIS A 111 -4.61 -1.40 1.48
CA HIS A 111 -5.37 -1.54 0.25
C HIS A 111 -4.70 -0.88 -0.95
N PHE A 112 -4.07 0.28 -0.73
CA PHE A 112 -3.48 1.07 -1.81
C PHE A 112 -2.07 1.51 -1.45
N GLU A 113 -1.14 1.29 -2.38
CA GLU A 113 0.23 1.80 -2.31
C GLU A 113 0.71 2.10 -3.72
N LYS A 114 1.01 3.36 -4.00
CA LYS A 114 1.45 3.86 -5.30
C LYS A 114 2.68 4.74 -5.13
N ALA A 115 3.65 4.57 -6.00
CA ALA A 115 4.80 5.48 -6.12
C ALA A 115 5.06 5.80 -7.58
N LEU A 116 5.45 7.03 -7.87
CA LEU A 116 5.70 7.47 -9.25
C LEU A 116 6.80 6.64 -9.91
N PRO A 117 6.62 6.28 -11.20
CA PRO A 117 7.68 5.69 -12.00
C PRO A 117 8.92 6.60 -12.00
N GLY A 118 10.12 5.99 -11.91
CA GLY A 118 11.37 6.75 -11.89
C GLY A 118 11.81 7.30 -10.54
N VAL A 119 10.96 7.24 -9.50
CA VAL A 119 11.36 7.55 -8.13
C VAL A 119 11.94 6.30 -7.48
N GLU A 120 13.27 6.15 -7.60
CA GLU A 120 13.96 4.98 -7.07
C GLU A 120 13.84 4.92 -5.54
N GLY A 121 13.38 3.77 -5.04
CA GLY A 121 13.14 3.54 -3.61
C GLY A 121 11.81 4.10 -3.07
N GLY A 122 10.99 4.76 -3.89
CA GLY A 122 9.72 5.38 -3.47
C GLY A 122 8.78 4.40 -2.78
N TYR A 123 8.55 3.21 -3.39
CA TYR A 123 7.73 2.16 -2.76
C TYR A 123 8.29 1.69 -1.41
N THR A 124 9.60 1.46 -1.33
CA THR A 124 10.23 0.99 -0.09
C THR A 124 10.16 2.06 1.00
N MET A 125 10.30 3.32 0.60
CA MET A 125 10.28 4.45 1.53
C MET A 125 8.87 4.71 2.06
N VAL A 126 7.85 4.79 1.20
CA VAL A 126 6.47 5.00 1.64
C VAL A 126 6.01 3.88 2.56
N ASN A 127 6.40 2.64 2.25
CA ASN A 127 6.10 1.48 3.08
C ASN A 127 6.72 1.58 4.47
N ARG A 128 8.02 1.94 4.57
CA ARG A 128 8.71 2.13 5.85
C ARG A 128 8.05 3.19 6.70
N GLU A 129 7.82 4.35 6.13
CA GLU A 129 7.28 5.48 6.89
C GLU A 129 5.84 5.23 7.31
N PHE A 130 5.07 4.57 6.46
CA PHE A 130 3.71 4.20 6.80
C PHE A 130 3.65 3.14 7.90
N ALA A 131 4.53 2.13 7.87
CA ALA A 131 4.64 1.15 8.95
C ALA A 131 4.98 1.81 10.30
N ARG A 132 5.86 2.83 10.29
CA ARG A 132 6.18 3.62 11.49
C ARG A 132 4.97 4.39 11.99
N ALA A 133 4.28 5.08 11.09
CA ALA A 133 3.08 5.83 11.44
C ALA A 133 1.95 4.93 11.99
N ILE A 134 1.78 3.73 11.43
CA ILE A 134 0.86 2.72 11.96
C ILE A 134 1.27 2.33 13.39
N SER A 135 2.55 2.00 13.62
CA SER A 135 3.03 1.58 14.95
C SER A 135 2.89 2.70 16.00
N GLU A 136 3.02 3.96 15.61
CA GLU A 136 2.83 5.11 16.50
C GLU A 136 1.35 5.37 16.80
N ARG A 137 0.48 5.25 15.79
CA ARG A 137 -0.94 5.61 15.93
C ARG A 137 -1.79 4.47 16.47
N PHE A 138 -1.40 3.24 16.20
CA PHE A 138 -2.10 2.00 16.56
C PHE A 138 -1.14 1.05 17.28
N PRO A 139 -0.82 1.30 18.56
CA PRO A 139 0.21 0.54 19.28
C PRO A 139 -0.11 -0.95 19.48
N ASP A 140 -1.38 -1.33 19.36
CA ASP A 140 -1.81 -2.73 19.47
C ASP A 140 -1.67 -3.50 18.15
N VAL A 141 -1.45 -2.80 17.03
CA VAL A 141 -1.26 -3.44 15.71
C VAL A 141 0.12 -4.11 15.66
N GLU A 142 0.10 -5.42 15.50
CA GLU A 142 1.29 -6.25 15.36
C GLU A 142 1.64 -6.54 13.90
N TYR A 143 0.62 -6.59 13.03
CA TYR A 143 0.76 -7.04 11.65
C TYR A 143 0.28 -6.01 10.63
N ILE A 144 0.98 -5.95 9.51
CA ILE A 144 0.56 -5.23 8.30
C ILE A 144 0.34 -6.26 7.20
N ASN A 145 -0.91 -6.41 6.77
CA ASN A 145 -1.27 -7.19 5.60
C ASN A 145 -1.09 -6.32 4.34
N ARG A 146 -0.44 -6.87 3.34
CA ARG A 146 -0.16 -6.17 2.06
C ARG A 146 -0.97 -6.75 0.91
N GLU A 147 -2.06 -7.41 1.25
CA GLU A 147 -2.95 -8.08 0.33
C GLU A 147 -2.29 -9.07 -0.64
N GLU A 148 -3.04 -9.51 -1.65
CA GLU A 148 -2.60 -10.55 -2.56
C GLU A 148 -1.67 -10.06 -3.68
N ASP A 149 -0.88 -10.99 -4.21
CA ASP A 149 0.03 -10.77 -5.35
C ASP A 149 -0.70 -10.83 -6.71
N MET A 150 -2.03 -11.03 -6.72
CA MET A 150 -2.88 -11.19 -7.90
C MET A 150 -2.38 -12.25 -8.91
N GLY A 151 -1.49 -13.15 -8.49
CA GLY A 151 -0.83 -14.13 -9.36
C GLY A 151 0.27 -13.55 -10.27
N ILE A 152 0.64 -12.29 -10.07
CA ILE A 152 1.68 -11.60 -10.86
C ILE A 152 3.05 -11.85 -10.20
N GLU A 153 3.95 -12.53 -10.94
CA GLU A 153 5.27 -12.93 -10.42
C GLU A 153 6.10 -11.74 -9.91
N GLY A 154 6.05 -10.60 -10.58
CA GLY A 154 6.75 -9.38 -10.17
C GLY A 154 6.25 -8.83 -8.83
N LEU A 155 4.93 -8.83 -8.60
CA LEU A 155 4.34 -8.42 -7.33
C LEU A 155 4.67 -9.41 -6.21
N ARG A 156 4.65 -10.71 -6.51
CA ARG A 156 5.05 -11.76 -5.55
C ARG A 156 6.49 -11.54 -5.09
N LYS A 157 7.43 -11.42 -6.03
CA LYS A 157 8.84 -11.17 -5.71
C LYS A 157 9.04 -9.89 -4.90
N ALA A 158 8.32 -8.82 -5.24
CA ALA A 158 8.36 -7.57 -4.48
C ALA A 158 7.89 -7.77 -3.04
N LYS A 159 6.75 -8.45 -2.82
CA LYS A 159 6.22 -8.73 -1.49
C LYS A 159 7.10 -9.69 -0.68
N GLU A 160 7.63 -10.73 -1.30
CA GLU A 160 8.57 -11.67 -0.66
C GLU A 160 9.91 -10.99 -0.28
N SER A 161 10.32 -9.95 -1.00
CA SER A 161 11.54 -9.20 -0.68
C SER A 161 11.48 -8.46 0.66
N TYR A 162 10.30 -8.26 1.21
CA TYR A 162 10.10 -7.73 2.57
C TYR A 162 10.25 -8.80 3.65
N HIS A 163 10.53 -10.07 3.27
CA HIS A 163 10.63 -11.20 4.20
C HIS A 163 9.41 -11.32 5.12
N PRO A 164 8.20 -11.53 4.55
CA PRO A 164 6.99 -11.59 5.33
C PRO A 164 7.06 -12.70 6.38
N ASP A 165 6.51 -12.43 7.56
CA ASP A 165 6.44 -13.39 8.66
C ASP A 165 5.39 -14.46 8.41
N ILE A 166 4.31 -14.10 7.69
CA ILE A 166 3.20 -14.99 7.36
C ILE A 166 2.85 -14.83 5.88
N LEU A 167 2.74 -15.96 5.18
CA LEU A 167 2.17 -16.04 3.83
C LEU A 167 0.82 -16.74 3.91
N LEU A 168 -0.24 -15.98 3.73
CA LEU A 168 -1.60 -16.52 3.66
C LEU A 168 -1.95 -16.92 2.24
N MET A 169 -2.42 -18.16 2.08
CA MET A 169 -2.91 -18.66 0.80
C MET A 169 -4.40 -18.33 0.66
N LYS A 170 -4.75 -17.60 -0.39
CA LYS A 170 -6.15 -17.36 -0.78
C LYS A 170 -6.62 -18.41 -1.78
N TYR A 171 -7.85 -18.87 -1.59
CA TYR A 171 -8.49 -19.86 -2.44
C TYR A 171 -9.82 -19.29 -2.96
N THR A 172 -10.11 -19.53 -4.23
CA THR A 172 -11.43 -19.21 -4.79
C THR A 172 -12.20 -20.50 -4.98
N ALA A 173 -13.38 -20.59 -4.36
CA ALA A 173 -14.31 -21.72 -4.54
C ALA A 173 -15.33 -21.36 -5.63
N TYR A 174 -15.52 -22.27 -6.58
CA TYR A 174 -16.53 -22.15 -7.63
C TYR A 174 -17.56 -23.27 -7.46
N GLU A 175 -18.84 -22.93 -7.61
CA GLU A 175 -19.90 -23.90 -7.77
C GLU A 175 -19.86 -24.41 -9.23
N LYS A 176 -20.00 -25.74 -9.43
CA LYS A 176 -19.89 -26.40 -10.71
C LYS A 176 -21.26 -26.67 -11.29
#